data_eb7eb83bb29ea7f82f05aba551f0b0e9
#
_entry.id   eb7eb83bb29ea7f82f05aba551f0b0e9
#
_cell.length_a   1.000
_cell.length_b   1.000
_cell.length_c   1.000
_cell.angle_alpha   90.00
_cell.angle_beta   90.00
_cell.angle_gamma   90.00
#
_symmetry.space_group_name_H-M   'P 1'
#
loop_
_entity.id
_entity.type
_entity.pdbx_description
1 polymer ?
#
loop_
_entity_poly.entity_id
_entity_poly.type
_entity_poly.pdbx_seq_one_letter_code
_entity_poly.pdbx_strand_id
1 'polypeptide(L)'
;MIRTCFAGAALAVSGLAFAADLQPIKDAGPYVPSPQSVVADMLRYADVGPNDYLIDLGSGDGRIVLTAAKVFGARGFGVEIKDDLVKKSNEAAKNEGLADRVKFMKQDLFKTDMSQATVITMYLLPDTVNLLKDKFLAELKPGTRIVSHDYPLTGWIPEKYVQMDLEDKVQISGVTTTLIYLYVVPANVAGRWSAQMPPALAKQPATLSLKQQLTRVSGSVRIDGKDVPLEEVKLRGDRLTFRLAGQRGEFSGQVKGTQIDGIVDKGGAKLPWSATLGG
;
A
#
# COMPACT_ATOMS: atom_id res chain seq x y z
N MET A 1 -26.17 -48.70 -42.30
CA MET A 1 -25.53 -48.30 -40.99
C MET A 1 -24.48 -47.25 -41.28
N ILE A 2 -24.82 -46.00 -41.07
CA ILE A 2 -23.92 -44.87 -41.28
C ILE A 2 -23.62 -44.29 -39.89
N ARG A 3 -22.35 -44.36 -39.44
CA ARG A 3 -21.88 -43.76 -38.19
C ARG A 3 -21.35 -42.35 -38.49
N THR A 4 -22.01 -41.36 -37.95
CA THR A 4 -21.59 -39.95 -37.99
C THR A 4 -20.70 -39.69 -36.78
N CYS A 5 -19.42 -39.37 -37.03
CA CYS A 5 -18.52 -38.87 -36.00
C CYS A 5 -18.68 -37.34 -35.84
N PHE A 6 -19.08 -36.89 -34.68
CA PHE A 6 -18.99 -35.46 -34.29
C PHE A 6 -17.59 -35.18 -33.77
N ALA A 7 -16.85 -34.35 -34.47
CA ALA A 7 -15.59 -33.77 -33.97
C ALA A 7 -15.92 -32.49 -33.21
N GLY A 8 -15.70 -32.50 -31.90
CA GLY A 8 -15.79 -31.31 -31.06
C GLY A 8 -14.51 -30.48 -31.21
N ALA A 9 -14.64 -29.28 -31.73
CA ALA A 9 -13.54 -28.29 -31.74
C ALA A 9 -13.49 -27.55 -30.37
N ALA A 10 -12.44 -27.79 -29.63
CA ALA A 10 -12.13 -27.01 -28.44
C ALA A 10 -11.48 -25.68 -28.84
N LEU A 11 -12.18 -24.56 -28.64
CA LEU A 11 -11.61 -23.24 -28.76
C LEU A 11 -10.71 -22.95 -27.54
N ALA A 12 -9.41 -22.99 -27.74
CA ALA A 12 -8.45 -22.46 -26.78
C ALA A 12 -8.47 -20.91 -26.84
N VAL A 13 -9.02 -20.29 -25.83
CA VAL A 13 -8.89 -18.83 -25.63
C VAL A 13 -7.51 -18.56 -25.07
N SER A 14 -6.57 -18.18 -25.94
CA SER A 14 -5.25 -17.68 -25.54
C SER A 14 -5.42 -16.26 -25.00
N GLY A 15 -5.41 -16.13 -23.68
CA GLY A 15 -5.28 -14.85 -23.00
C GLY A 15 -3.90 -14.26 -23.30
N LEU A 16 -3.82 -13.30 -24.22
CA LEU A 16 -2.66 -12.42 -24.39
C LEU A 16 -2.61 -11.51 -23.18
N ALA A 17 -1.77 -11.86 -22.20
CA ALA A 17 -1.33 -10.90 -21.19
C ALA A 17 -0.49 -9.83 -21.92
N PHE A 18 -1.05 -8.65 -22.11
CA PHE A 18 -0.29 -7.46 -22.44
C PHE A 18 0.56 -7.10 -21.22
N ALA A 19 1.76 -7.67 -21.13
CA ALA A 19 2.83 -7.07 -20.37
C ALA A 19 3.17 -5.78 -21.12
N ALA A 20 2.71 -4.63 -20.63
CA ALA A 20 3.20 -3.35 -21.08
C ALA A 20 4.72 -3.35 -20.84
N ASP A 21 5.48 -3.38 -21.91
CA ASP A 21 6.94 -3.29 -21.89
C ASP A 21 7.26 -1.85 -21.46
N LEU A 22 7.29 -1.63 -20.13
CA LEU A 22 7.68 -0.35 -19.56
C LEU A 22 9.13 -0.13 -19.94
N GLN A 23 9.36 0.69 -20.96
CA GLN A 23 10.69 1.12 -21.34
C GLN A 23 11.39 1.66 -20.09
N PRO A 24 12.61 1.23 -19.80
CA PRO A 24 13.31 1.70 -18.61
C PRO A 24 13.42 3.22 -18.70
N ILE A 25 12.89 3.92 -17.67
CA ILE A 25 13.09 5.36 -17.56
C ILE A 25 14.58 5.56 -17.34
N LYS A 26 15.27 6.02 -18.36
CA LYS A 26 16.74 6.20 -18.34
C LYS A 26 17.19 7.28 -17.36
N ASP A 27 16.30 8.18 -16.95
CA ASP A 27 16.59 9.24 -16.00
C ASP A 27 15.28 9.62 -15.27
N ALA A 28 15.21 9.36 -13.99
CA ALA A 28 14.08 9.75 -13.12
C ALA A 28 14.17 11.21 -12.64
N GLY A 29 15.07 12.00 -13.22
CA GLY A 29 15.33 13.40 -12.89
C GLY A 29 16.65 13.64 -12.17
N PRO A 30 16.98 14.92 -11.90
CA PRO A 30 18.21 15.27 -11.20
C PRO A 30 18.18 14.75 -9.76
N TYR A 31 19.34 14.41 -9.23
CA TYR A 31 19.46 14.14 -7.80
C TYR A 31 19.19 15.42 -6.99
N VAL A 32 18.10 15.40 -6.24
CA VAL A 32 17.68 16.46 -5.32
C VAL A 32 17.48 15.84 -3.94
N PRO A 33 18.36 16.11 -2.97
CA PRO A 33 18.28 15.49 -1.66
C PRO A 33 17.14 16.09 -0.81
N SER A 34 16.37 15.27 -0.11
CA SER A 34 15.43 15.74 0.92
C SER A 34 16.21 16.41 2.07
N PRO A 35 15.77 17.58 2.60
CA PRO A 35 16.35 18.13 3.83
C PRO A 35 16.30 17.11 4.98
N GLN A 36 17.28 17.14 5.87
CA GLN A 36 17.38 16.15 6.95
C GLN A 36 16.20 16.22 7.94
N SER A 37 15.63 17.40 8.16
CA SER A 37 14.42 17.62 8.95
C SER A 37 13.22 16.89 8.30
N VAL A 38 13.06 17.01 6.98
CA VAL A 38 12.02 16.33 6.21
C VAL A 38 12.16 14.81 6.29
N VAL A 39 13.39 14.29 6.16
CA VAL A 39 13.66 12.85 6.30
C VAL A 39 13.21 12.34 7.66
N ALA A 40 13.54 13.05 8.74
CA ALA A 40 13.11 12.67 10.08
C ALA A 40 11.58 12.69 10.22
N ASP A 41 10.91 13.66 9.64
CA ASP A 41 9.46 13.80 9.69
C ASP A 41 8.77 12.73 8.82
N MET A 42 9.26 12.43 7.62
CA MET A 42 8.77 11.32 6.80
C MET A 42 8.75 10.01 7.57
N LEU A 43 9.87 9.68 8.25
CA LEU A 43 10.02 8.45 9.03
C LEU A 43 9.13 8.45 10.28
N ARG A 44 9.02 9.60 10.95
CA ARG A 44 8.18 9.77 12.14
C ARG A 44 6.69 9.67 11.79
N TYR A 45 6.25 10.29 10.69
CA TYR A 45 4.84 10.21 10.25
C TYR A 45 4.44 8.83 9.78
N ALA A 46 5.40 8.06 9.28
CA ALA A 46 5.19 6.65 8.93
C ALA A 46 5.28 5.70 10.15
N ASP A 47 5.54 6.23 11.35
CA ASP A 47 5.72 5.43 12.56
C ASP A 47 6.77 4.32 12.35
N VAL A 48 7.91 4.70 11.77
CA VAL A 48 9.02 3.76 11.50
C VAL A 48 9.65 3.32 12.81
N GLY A 49 9.93 2.03 12.92
CA GLY A 49 10.53 1.43 14.11
C GLY A 49 11.42 0.21 13.81
N PRO A 50 11.93 -0.45 14.86
CA PRO A 50 12.94 -1.52 14.74
C PRO A 50 12.44 -2.78 14.03
N ASN A 51 11.13 -2.96 13.91
CA ASN A 51 10.53 -4.09 13.21
C ASN A 51 10.29 -3.82 11.72
N ASP A 52 10.61 -2.61 11.25
CA ASP A 52 10.37 -2.23 9.87
C ASP A 52 11.49 -2.65 8.94
N TYR A 53 11.06 -2.99 7.72
CA TYR A 53 11.91 -3.19 6.56
C TYR A 53 11.59 -2.11 5.54
N LEU A 54 12.46 -1.09 5.45
CA LEU A 54 12.26 0.07 4.61
C LEU A 54 12.96 -0.11 3.26
N ILE A 55 12.27 0.21 2.18
CA ILE A 55 12.84 0.32 0.84
C ILE A 55 12.69 1.76 0.37
N ASP A 56 13.81 2.38 -0.02
CA ASP A 56 13.85 3.74 -0.56
C ASP A 56 14.07 3.72 -2.07
N LEU A 57 13.12 4.25 -2.81
CA LEU A 57 13.12 4.23 -4.27
C LEU A 57 13.73 5.53 -4.81
N GLY A 58 14.89 5.44 -5.48
CA GLY A 58 15.70 6.58 -5.85
C GLY A 58 16.45 7.13 -4.65
N SER A 59 17.19 6.26 -3.96
CA SER A 59 17.75 6.54 -2.62
C SER A 59 18.84 7.61 -2.58
N GLY A 60 19.34 8.05 -3.71
CA GLY A 60 20.38 9.08 -3.77
C GLY A 60 21.60 8.76 -2.91
N ASP A 61 21.94 9.64 -1.98
CA ASP A 61 23.05 9.46 -1.04
C ASP A 61 22.72 8.58 0.17
N GLY A 62 21.54 7.96 0.19
CA GLY A 62 21.15 7.00 1.20
C GLY A 62 20.60 7.58 2.50
N ARG A 63 20.45 8.90 2.60
CA ARG A 63 20.11 9.60 3.86
C ARG A 63 18.83 9.09 4.53
N ILE A 64 17.80 8.71 3.76
CA ILE A 64 16.53 8.21 4.32
C ILE A 64 16.75 6.84 4.97
N VAL A 65 17.37 5.90 4.28
CA VAL A 65 17.62 4.54 4.79
C VAL A 65 18.61 4.56 5.97
N LEU A 66 19.66 5.37 5.87
CA LEU A 66 20.64 5.55 6.96
C LEU A 66 19.98 6.13 8.21
N THR A 67 19.13 7.15 8.07
CA THR A 67 18.39 7.74 9.19
C THR A 67 17.39 6.73 9.77
N ALA A 68 16.68 5.98 8.94
CA ALA A 68 15.76 4.94 9.40
C ALA A 68 16.48 3.89 10.27
N ALA A 69 17.68 3.47 9.87
CA ALA A 69 18.45 2.50 10.63
C ALA A 69 19.05 3.09 11.91
N LYS A 70 19.65 4.29 11.82
CA LYS A 70 20.39 4.91 12.92
C LYS A 70 19.48 5.42 14.04
N VAL A 71 18.38 6.07 13.67
CA VAL A 71 17.50 6.77 14.61
C VAL A 71 16.30 5.91 15.02
N PHE A 72 15.74 5.16 14.09
CA PHE A 72 14.51 4.39 14.31
C PHE A 72 14.75 2.89 14.45
N GLY A 73 15.99 2.41 14.24
CA GLY A 73 16.37 1.01 14.39
C GLY A 73 15.89 0.10 13.26
N ALA A 74 15.32 0.64 12.21
CA ALA A 74 14.81 -0.11 11.06
C ALA A 74 15.93 -0.82 10.28
N ARG A 75 15.54 -1.73 9.39
CA ARG A 75 16.39 -2.37 8.39
C ARG A 75 15.87 -2.05 7.02
N GLY A 76 16.68 -2.24 5.99
CA GLY A 76 16.20 -2.08 4.64
C GLY A 76 17.27 -1.83 3.61
N PHE A 77 16.87 -1.33 2.46
CA PHE A 77 17.80 -0.97 1.41
C PHE A 77 17.30 0.22 0.59
N GLY A 78 18.23 0.84 -0.13
CA GLY A 78 17.94 1.83 -1.15
C GLY A 78 18.29 1.31 -2.53
N VAL A 79 17.50 1.71 -3.53
CA VAL A 79 17.83 1.50 -4.94
C VAL A 79 18.05 2.83 -5.62
N GLU A 80 19.14 2.89 -6.39
CA GLU A 80 19.57 4.08 -7.10
C GLU A 80 20.16 3.65 -8.44
N ILE A 81 20.03 4.48 -9.50
CA ILE A 81 20.57 4.16 -10.81
C ILE A 81 21.98 4.71 -11.01
N LYS A 82 22.35 5.76 -10.28
CA LYS A 82 23.65 6.42 -10.35
C LYS A 82 24.67 5.69 -9.50
N ASP A 83 25.69 5.13 -10.14
CA ASP A 83 26.72 4.29 -9.51
C ASP A 83 27.53 5.01 -8.44
N ASP A 84 27.83 6.28 -8.64
CA ASP A 84 28.57 7.14 -7.70
C ASP A 84 27.78 7.36 -6.40
N LEU A 85 26.46 7.56 -6.49
CA LEU A 85 25.58 7.67 -5.34
C LEU A 85 25.45 6.36 -4.57
N VAL A 86 25.34 5.22 -5.27
CA VAL A 86 25.33 3.90 -4.63
C VAL A 86 26.62 3.62 -3.86
N LYS A 87 27.77 3.97 -4.44
CA LYS A 87 29.08 3.84 -3.76
C LYS A 87 29.14 4.72 -2.52
N LYS A 88 28.77 6.00 -2.65
CA LYS A 88 28.76 6.96 -1.55
C LYS A 88 27.86 6.50 -0.40
N SER A 89 26.65 6.02 -0.68
CA SER A 89 25.72 5.55 0.35
C SER A 89 26.17 4.27 1.05
N ASN A 90 26.81 3.32 0.34
CA ASN A 90 27.39 2.13 0.96
C ASN A 90 28.63 2.47 1.82
N GLU A 91 29.45 3.42 1.40
CA GLU A 91 30.57 3.92 2.20
C GLU A 91 30.06 4.61 3.48
N ALA A 92 29.01 5.41 3.39
CA ALA A 92 28.38 6.03 4.56
C ALA A 92 27.83 4.97 5.52
N ALA A 93 27.13 3.95 5.00
CA ALA A 93 26.64 2.83 5.82
C ALA A 93 27.77 2.12 6.57
N LYS A 94 28.90 1.88 5.91
CA LYS A 94 30.08 1.26 6.53
C LYS A 94 30.70 2.16 7.61
N ASN A 95 30.90 3.45 7.30
CA ASN A 95 31.52 4.41 8.21
C ASN A 95 30.66 4.65 9.47
N GLU A 96 29.33 4.53 9.35
CA GLU A 96 28.39 4.66 10.46
C GLU A 96 28.11 3.34 11.20
N GLY A 97 28.74 2.21 10.80
CA GLY A 97 28.53 0.91 11.41
C GLY A 97 27.15 0.31 11.15
N LEU A 98 26.52 0.69 10.04
CA LEU A 98 25.15 0.26 9.68
C LEU A 98 25.10 -0.78 8.55
N ALA A 99 26.26 -1.22 8.02
CA ALA A 99 26.34 -2.11 6.87
C ALA A 99 25.61 -3.47 7.06
N ASP A 100 25.44 -3.92 8.32
CA ASP A 100 24.67 -5.14 8.62
C ASP A 100 23.15 -4.93 8.62
N ARG A 101 22.70 -3.69 8.60
CA ARG A 101 21.27 -3.33 8.65
C ARG A 101 20.76 -2.79 7.34
N VAL A 102 21.61 -2.08 6.60
CA VAL A 102 21.23 -1.40 5.36
C VAL A 102 22.23 -1.66 4.25
N LYS A 103 21.74 -1.64 3.02
CA LYS A 103 22.56 -1.72 1.81
C LYS A 103 21.97 -0.84 0.71
N PHE A 104 22.80 -0.48 -0.25
CA PHE A 104 22.37 0.28 -1.42
C PHE A 104 22.77 -0.45 -2.68
N MET A 105 21.86 -0.51 -3.65
CA MET A 105 22.02 -1.30 -4.87
C MET A 105 21.81 -0.43 -6.09
N LYS A 106 22.67 -0.62 -7.10
CA LYS A 106 22.44 -0.07 -8.42
C LYS A 106 21.35 -0.88 -9.11
N GLN A 107 20.15 -0.33 -9.11
CA GLN A 107 18.99 -1.06 -9.63
C GLN A 107 17.90 -0.10 -10.11
N ASP A 108 17.21 -0.51 -11.17
CA ASP A 108 15.99 0.14 -11.64
C ASP A 108 14.85 -0.09 -10.61
N LEU A 109 14.28 1.00 -10.12
CA LEU A 109 13.21 0.96 -9.12
C LEU A 109 11.95 0.21 -9.60
N PHE A 110 11.67 0.23 -10.93
CA PHE A 110 10.54 -0.51 -11.50
C PHE A 110 10.77 -2.03 -11.53
N LYS A 111 12.04 -2.49 -11.45
CA LYS A 111 12.42 -3.90 -11.40
C LYS A 111 12.72 -4.40 -10.00
N THR A 112 12.59 -3.53 -9.00
CA THR A 112 12.85 -3.86 -7.60
C THR A 112 11.70 -4.69 -7.03
N ASP A 113 12.02 -5.83 -6.41
CA ASP A 113 11.08 -6.60 -5.59
C ASP A 113 10.84 -5.85 -4.27
N MET A 114 9.58 -5.46 -4.05
CA MET A 114 9.15 -4.72 -2.88
C MET A 114 8.33 -5.57 -1.89
N SER A 115 8.17 -6.85 -2.14
CA SER A 115 7.27 -7.75 -1.40
C SER A 115 7.55 -7.88 0.11
N GLN A 116 8.78 -7.59 0.54
CA GLN A 116 9.19 -7.61 1.94
C GLN A 116 9.03 -6.27 2.66
N ALA A 117 8.77 -5.18 1.91
CA ALA A 117 8.68 -3.87 2.51
C ALA A 117 7.52 -3.75 3.50
N THR A 118 7.78 -3.12 4.63
CA THR A 118 6.76 -2.59 5.54
C THR A 118 6.62 -1.09 5.38
N VAL A 119 7.67 -0.44 4.84
CA VAL A 119 7.69 0.99 4.52
C VAL A 119 8.37 1.18 3.17
N ILE A 120 7.76 1.95 2.29
CA ILE A 120 8.35 2.51 1.08
C ILE A 120 8.54 4.01 1.29
N THR A 121 9.70 4.52 0.91
CA THR A 121 9.96 5.95 0.83
C THR A 121 10.36 6.34 -0.58
N MET A 122 10.04 7.57 -1.00
CA MET A 122 10.41 8.08 -2.30
C MET A 122 10.38 9.61 -2.36
N TYR A 123 11.33 10.18 -3.11
CA TYR A 123 11.30 11.55 -3.59
C TYR A 123 11.60 11.54 -5.09
N LEU A 124 10.57 11.34 -5.89
CA LEU A 124 10.64 11.09 -7.32
C LEU A 124 9.74 12.08 -8.07
N LEU A 125 9.97 12.28 -9.36
CA LEU A 125 9.11 13.11 -10.19
C LEU A 125 7.67 12.58 -10.26
N PRO A 126 6.67 13.45 -10.48
CA PRO A 126 5.24 13.10 -10.43
C PRO A 126 4.86 11.92 -11.33
N ASP A 127 5.39 11.87 -12.54
CA ASP A 127 5.09 10.79 -13.49
C ASP A 127 5.63 9.45 -12.99
N THR A 128 6.86 9.43 -12.47
CA THR A 128 7.47 8.24 -11.90
C THR A 128 6.69 7.72 -10.70
N VAL A 129 6.30 8.61 -9.78
CA VAL A 129 5.47 8.26 -8.61
C VAL A 129 4.16 7.60 -9.05
N ASN A 130 3.52 8.14 -10.08
CA ASN A 130 2.23 7.63 -10.54
C ASN A 130 2.33 6.30 -11.30
N LEU A 131 3.42 6.05 -12.01
CA LEU A 131 3.69 4.76 -12.67
C LEU A 131 3.91 3.62 -11.67
N LEU A 132 4.30 3.91 -10.44
CA LEU A 132 4.54 2.90 -9.40
C LEU A 132 3.24 2.39 -8.72
N LYS A 133 2.11 3.05 -8.89
CA LYS A 133 0.86 2.71 -8.16
C LYS A 133 0.43 1.26 -8.34
N ASP A 134 0.39 0.79 -9.58
CA ASP A 134 -0.06 -0.58 -9.87
C ASP A 134 0.91 -1.62 -9.30
N LYS A 135 2.22 -1.32 -9.35
CA LYS A 135 3.26 -2.15 -8.73
C LYS A 135 3.12 -2.19 -7.21
N PHE A 136 2.83 -1.07 -6.57
CA PHE A 136 2.56 -1.03 -5.12
C PHE A 136 1.37 -1.91 -4.74
N LEU A 137 0.27 -1.83 -5.49
CA LEU A 137 -0.92 -2.63 -5.23
C LEU A 137 -0.72 -4.13 -5.52
N ALA A 138 0.16 -4.47 -6.46
CA ALA A 138 0.45 -5.85 -6.83
C ALA A 138 1.43 -6.56 -5.88
N GLU A 139 2.44 -5.84 -5.37
CA GLU A 139 3.55 -6.45 -4.65
C GLU A 139 3.53 -6.21 -3.13
N LEU A 140 2.99 -5.06 -2.69
CA LEU A 140 3.03 -4.70 -1.27
C LEU A 140 1.90 -5.36 -0.49
N LYS A 141 2.22 -5.78 0.73
CA LYS A 141 1.22 -6.34 1.64
C LYS A 141 0.29 -5.25 2.15
N PRO A 142 -1.00 -5.55 2.39
CA PRO A 142 -1.90 -4.66 3.10
C PRO A 142 -1.29 -4.18 4.42
N GLY A 143 -1.37 -2.88 4.69
CA GLY A 143 -0.74 -2.27 5.85
C GLY A 143 0.65 -1.69 5.60
N THR A 144 1.30 -2.01 4.47
CA THR A 144 2.55 -1.34 4.09
C THR A 144 2.32 0.16 3.95
N ARG A 145 3.20 0.95 4.55
CA ARG A 145 3.15 2.41 4.53
C ARG A 145 4.01 2.94 3.39
N ILE A 146 3.48 3.88 2.62
CA ILE A 146 4.19 4.54 1.52
C ILE A 146 4.29 6.02 1.85
N VAL A 147 5.50 6.55 1.91
CA VAL A 147 5.76 7.96 2.15
C VAL A 147 6.34 8.59 0.90
N SER A 148 5.63 9.57 0.36
CA SER A 148 6.08 10.36 -0.79
C SER A 148 6.38 11.79 -0.37
N HIS A 149 7.56 12.28 -0.74
CA HIS A 149 7.96 13.66 -0.55
C HIS A 149 7.56 14.47 -1.79
N ASP A 150 6.91 15.60 -1.56
CA ASP A 150 6.40 16.61 -2.50
C ASP A 150 5.33 16.14 -3.50
N TYR A 151 5.34 14.90 -3.97
CA TYR A 151 4.46 14.48 -5.06
C TYR A 151 3.48 13.39 -4.64
N PRO A 152 2.16 13.60 -4.89
CA PRO A 152 1.13 12.65 -4.49
C PRO A 152 1.00 11.47 -5.46
N LEU A 153 0.51 10.34 -4.95
CA LEU A 153 -0.09 9.26 -5.73
C LEU A 153 -1.48 9.72 -6.20
N THR A 154 -1.58 10.20 -7.42
CA THR A 154 -2.81 10.79 -7.98
C THR A 154 -3.98 9.81 -7.90
N GLY A 155 -5.12 10.26 -7.35
CA GLY A 155 -6.33 9.45 -7.18
C GLY A 155 -6.31 8.52 -5.95
N TRP A 156 -5.22 8.45 -5.21
CA TRP A 156 -5.14 7.74 -3.93
C TRP A 156 -5.26 8.75 -2.79
N ILE A 157 -6.22 8.58 -1.89
CA ILE A 157 -6.38 9.48 -0.74
C ILE A 157 -5.31 9.13 0.29
N PRO A 158 -4.43 10.09 0.67
CA PRO A 158 -3.44 9.82 1.70
C PRO A 158 -4.11 9.64 3.07
N GLU A 159 -3.53 8.77 3.88
CA GLU A 159 -3.87 8.62 5.30
C GLU A 159 -3.53 9.89 6.09
N LYS A 160 -2.40 10.51 5.71
CA LYS A 160 -1.92 11.75 6.29
C LYS A 160 -1.28 12.62 5.22
N TYR A 161 -1.56 13.90 5.28
CA TYR A 161 -0.95 14.94 4.46
C TYR A 161 -0.39 16.02 5.39
N VAL A 162 0.85 16.41 5.15
CA VAL A 162 1.51 17.46 5.91
C VAL A 162 2.15 18.45 4.94
N GLN A 163 1.90 19.73 5.15
CA GLN A 163 2.55 20.82 4.46
C GLN A 163 3.31 21.67 5.48
N MET A 164 4.54 22.01 5.14
CA MET A 164 5.40 22.89 5.94
C MET A 164 6.26 23.75 5.04
N ASP A 165 6.72 24.88 5.55
CA ASP A 165 7.68 25.75 4.87
C ASP A 165 9.04 25.65 5.57
N LEU A 166 10.08 25.38 4.78
CA LEU A 166 11.45 25.20 5.25
C LEU A 166 12.40 26.08 4.45
N GLU A 167 13.08 26.99 5.12
CA GLU A 167 14.00 27.93 4.48
C GLU A 167 15.20 27.23 3.84
N ASP A 168 15.69 26.15 4.44
CA ASP A 168 16.81 25.37 3.92
C ASP A 168 16.49 24.64 2.60
N LYS A 169 15.21 24.41 2.31
CA LYS A 169 14.77 23.82 1.03
C LYS A 169 14.98 24.76 -0.15
N VAL A 170 14.93 26.07 0.06
CA VAL A 170 15.15 27.08 -1.01
C VAL A 170 16.48 26.86 -1.73
N GLN A 171 17.53 26.55 -0.97
CA GLN A 171 18.86 26.31 -1.54
C GLN A 171 18.93 25.02 -2.37
N ILE A 172 18.01 24.09 -2.14
CA ILE A 172 17.98 22.76 -2.78
C ILE A 172 17.04 22.76 -3.99
N SER A 173 15.83 23.30 -3.85
CA SER A 173 14.77 23.21 -4.85
C SER A 173 14.17 24.55 -5.30
N GLY A 174 14.63 25.67 -4.74
CA GLY A 174 14.16 27.01 -5.08
C GLY A 174 12.78 27.39 -4.47
N VAL A 175 12.20 26.52 -3.64
CA VAL A 175 10.90 26.74 -2.96
C VAL A 175 11.01 26.38 -1.48
N THR A 176 10.23 27.05 -0.62
CA THR A 176 10.14 26.74 0.81
C THR A 176 9.22 25.57 1.10
N THR A 177 8.14 25.45 0.35
CA THR A 177 7.07 24.49 0.62
C THR A 177 7.54 23.05 0.45
N THR A 178 7.26 22.25 1.45
CA THR A 178 7.51 20.82 1.52
C THR A 178 6.20 20.10 1.81
N LEU A 179 5.95 19.02 1.08
CA LEU A 179 4.75 18.21 1.21
C LEU A 179 5.14 16.78 1.56
N ILE A 180 4.51 16.20 2.57
CA ILE A 180 4.68 14.79 2.92
C ILE A 180 3.33 14.11 2.83
N TYR A 181 3.25 13.05 2.03
CA TYR A 181 2.09 12.21 1.85
C TYR A 181 2.35 10.83 2.42
N LEU A 182 1.50 10.39 3.33
CA LEU A 182 1.50 9.03 3.85
C LEU A 182 0.30 8.27 3.30
N TYR A 183 0.55 7.12 2.70
CA TYR A 183 -0.47 6.18 2.24
C TYR A 183 -0.30 4.85 2.97
N VAL A 184 -1.40 4.11 3.11
CA VAL A 184 -1.40 2.74 3.62
C VAL A 184 -2.01 1.83 2.56
N VAL A 185 -1.29 0.80 2.16
CA VAL A 185 -1.73 -0.16 1.14
C VAL A 185 -2.97 -0.89 1.65
N PRO A 186 -4.10 -0.83 0.95
CA PRO A 186 -5.33 -1.50 1.39
C PRO A 186 -5.33 -2.98 1.01
N ALA A 187 -6.02 -3.81 1.78
CA ALA A 187 -6.42 -5.12 1.33
C ALA A 187 -7.41 -5.02 0.16
N ASN A 188 -7.46 -6.04 -0.68
CA ASN A 188 -8.52 -6.16 -1.67
C ASN A 188 -9.76 -6.80 -1.02
N VAL A 189 -10.84 -6.01 -0.95
CA VAL A 189 -12.12 -6.45 -0.37
C VAL A 189 -13.26 -6.46 -1.40
N ALA A 190 -12.98 -6.09 -2.66
CA ALA A 190 -13.99 -6.08 -3.71
C ALA A 190 -14.57 -7.47 -3.94
N GLY A 191 -15.89 -7.56 -4.11
CA GLY A 191 -16.54 -8.82 -4.42
C GLY A 191 -17.75 -9.15 -3.53
N ARG A 192 -18.22 -10.38 -3.65
CA ARG A 192 -19.31 -10.92 -2.84
C ARG A 192 -18.74 -11.88 -1.81
N TRP A 193 -19.12 -11.65 -0.56
CA TRP A 193 -18.67 -12.42 0.59
C TRP A 193 -19.85 -13.12 1.25
N SER A 194 -19.71 -14.40 1.53
CA SER A 194 -20.65 -15.14 2.41
C SER A 194 -20.31 -14.79 3.85
N ALA A 195 -21.20 -14.07 4.52
CA ALA A 195 -20.97 -13.55 5.86
C ALA A 195 -21.77 -14.30 6.91
N GLN A 196 -21.10 -14.77 7.95
CA GLN A 196 -21.68 -15.32 9.16
C GLN A 196 -21.88 -14.19 10.15
N MET A 197 -23.11 -13.75 10.31
CA MET A 197 -23.47 -12.68 11.22
C MET A 197 -23.87 -13.24 12.60
N PRO A 198 -23.76 -12.45 13.67
CA PRO A 198 -24.32 -12.86 14.97
C PRO A 198 -25.81 -13.25 14.87
N PRO A 199 -26.29 -14.29 15.56
CA PRO A 199 -27.69 -14.77 15.45
C PRO A 199 -28.74 -13.71 15.72
N ALA A 200 -28.40 -12.68 16.49
CA ALA A 200 -29.27 -11.52 16.75
C ALA A 200 -29.46 -10.59 15.54
N LEU A 201 -28.63 -10.73 14.49
CA LEU A 201 -28.66 -9.92 13.27
C LEU A 201 -29.15 -10.70 12.05
N ALA A 202 -28.75 -11.95 11.92
CA ALA A 202 -29.19 -12.85 10.83
C ALA A 202 -29.27 -14.29 11.32
N LYS A 203 -30.32 -15.00 10.88
CA LYS A 203 -30.51 -16.43 11.20
C LYS A 203 -29.77 -17.34 10.21
N GLN A 204 -29.44 -16.83 9.03
CA GLN A 204 -28.75 -17.54 7.97
C GLN A 204 -27.54 -16.72 7.47
N PRO A 205 -26.60 -17.32 6.75
CA PRO A 205 -25.52 -16.60 6.15
C PRO A 205 -26.02 -15.41 5.31
N ALA A 206 -25.45 -14.24 5.55
CA ALA A 206 -25.73 -13.02 4.80
C ALA A 206 -24.78 -12.89 3.60
N THR A 207 -25.17 -12.11 2.59
CA THR A 207 -24.28 -11.78 1.48
C THR A 207 -23.78 -10.35 1.64
N LEU A 208 -22.49 -10.18 1.92
CA LEU A 208 -21.82 -8.86 1.95
C LEU A 208 -21.26 -8.59 0.55
N SER A 209 -21.72 -7.51 -0.09
CA SER A 209 -21.28 -7.10 -1.43
C SER A 209 -20.48 -5.81 -1.31
N LEU A 210 -19.20 -5.82 -1.70
CA LEU A 210 -18.29 -4.70 -1.60
C LEU A 210 -17.80 -4.25 -2.97
N LYS A 211 -17.77 -2.93 -3.18
CA LYS A 211 -17.11 -2.25 -4.29
C LYS A 211 -15.94 -1.47 -3.73
N GLN A 212 -14.80 -1.52 -4.41
CA GLN A 212 -13.58 -0.88 -3.95
C GLN A 212 -12.90 -0.11 -5.08
N GLN A 213 -12.43 1.09 -4.76
CA GLN A 213 -11.49 1.87 -5.56
C GLN A 213 -10.40 2.39 -4.62
N LEU A 214 -9.23 1.73 -4.63
CA LEU A 214 -8.14 1.98 -3.67
C LEU A 214 -8.64 1.83 -2.21
N THR A 215 -8.58 2.89 -1.42
CA THR A 215 -9.06 2.91 -0.02
C THR A 215 -10.55 3.22 0.11
N ARG A 216 -11.21 3.65 -0.97
CA ARG A 216 -12.66 3.90 -0.95
C ARG A 216 -13.42 2.60 -1.12
N VAL A 217 -14.23 2.28 -0.14
CA VAL A 217 -15.08 1.09 -0.16
C VAL A 217 -16.52 1.51 0.06
N SER A 218 -17.44 0.88 -0.67
CA SER A 218 -18.88 0.99 -0.49
C SER A 218 -19.54 -0.36 -0.69
N GLY A 219 -20.76 -0.53 -0.22
CA GLY A 219 -21.45 -1.79 -0.41
C GLY A 219 -22.74 -1.93 0.36
N SER A 220 -23.25 -3.14 0.39
CA SER A 220 -24.45 -3.55 1.13
C SER A 220 -24.29 -4.95 1.67
N VAL A 221 -25.08 -5.27 2.68
CA VAL A 221 -25.26 -6.64 3.13
C VAL A 221 -26.72 -7.06 2.91
N ARG A 222 -26.91 -8.25 2.32
CA ARG A 222 -28.24 -8.87 2.19
C ARG A 222 -28.49 -9.78 3.37
N ILE A 223 -29.48 -9.42 4.21
CA ILE A 223 -29.92 -10.16 5.41
C ILE A 223 -31.38 -10.52 5.20
N ASP A 224 -31.74 -11.80 5.30
CA ASP A 224 -33.11 -12.31 5.16
C ASP A 224 -33.85 -11.75 3.92
N GLY A 225 -33.13 -11.69 2.78
CA GLY A 225 -33.64 -11.20 1.50
C GLY A 225 -33.69 -9.67 1.32
N LYS A 226 -33.32 -8.89 2.33
CA LYS A 226 -33.30 -7.41 2.29
C LYS A 226 -31.87 -6.89 2.16
N ASP A 227 -31.65 -5.96 1.25
CA ASP A 227 -30.38 -5.25 1.11
C ASP A 227 -30.32 -4.09 2.09
N VAL A 228 -29.31 -4.12 2.96
CA VAL A 228 -29.00 -3.07 3.93
C VAL A 228 -27.72 -2.37 3.51
N PRO A 229 -27.73 -1.07 3.20
CA PRO A 229 -26.54 -0.33 2.84
C PRO A 229 -25.52 -0.30 3.99
N LEU A 230 -24.23 -0.25 3.63
CA LEU A 230 -23.17 0.03 4.58
C LEU A 230 -22.96 1.54 4.72
N GLU A 231 -22.74 1.98 5.94
CA GLU A 231 -22.42 3.36 6.32
C GLU A 231 -21.06 3.44 6.99
N GLU A 232 -20.42 4.59 6.92
CA GLU A 232 -19.13 4.88 7.56
C GLU A 232 -18.04 3.83 7.24
N VAL A 233 -18.03 3.34 6.00
CA VAL A 233 -17.08 2.29 5.59
C VAL A 233 -15.67 2.86 5.53
N LYS A 234 -14.74 2.22 6.25
CA LYS A 234 -13.30 2.57 6.24
C LYS A 234 -12.49 1.30 6.03
N LEU A 235 -11.51 1.41 5.14
CA LEU A 235 -10.51 0.37 4.90
C LEU A 235 -9.11 0.98 5.09
N ARG A 236 -8.42 0.53 6.15
CA ARG A 236 -7.05 0.94 6.44
C ARG A 236 -6.17 -0.30 6.56
N GLY A 237 -5.29 -0.48 5.59
CA GLY A 237 -4.52 -1.72 5.48
C GLY A 237 -5.44 -2.92 5.33
N ASP A 238 -5.33 -3.85 6.22
CA ASP A 238 -6.16 -5.05 6.31
C ASP A 238 -7.40 -4.91 7.22
N ARG A 239 -7.62 -3.73 7.80
CA ARG A 239 -8.73 -3.49 8.72
C ARG A 239 -9.90 -2.82 8.01
N LEU A 240 -11.02 -3.52 7.93
CA LEU A 240 -12.30 -3.03 7.42
C LEU A 240 -13.23 -2.70 8.59
N THR A 241 -13.80 -1.49 8.61
CA THR A 241 -14.85 -1.11 9.54
C THR A 241 -16.06 -0.55 8.81
N PHE A 242 -17.27 -0.77 9.33
CA PHE A 242 -18.50 -0.25 8.75
C PHE A 242 -19.66 -0.32 9.76
N ARG A 243 -20.76 0.37 9.44
CA ARG A 243 -22.05 0.24 10.12
C ARG A 243 -23.11 -0.22 9.12
N LEU A 244 -24.18 -0.82 9.62
CA LEU A 244 -25.38 -1.13 8.85
C LEU A 244 -26.39 -0.02 8.99
N ALA A 245 -26.92 0.48 7.86
CA ALA A 245 -27.92 1.53 7.84
C ALA A 245 -29.10 1.22 8.77
N GLY A 246 -29.44 2.19 9.63
CA GLY A 246 -30.56 2.05 10.58
C GLY A 246 -30.31 1.08 11.73
N GLN A 247 -29.12 0.53 11.90
CA GLN A 247 -28.79 -0.40 13.00
C GLN A 247 -27.72 0.19 13.94
N ARG A 248 -27.82 -0.14 15.22
CA ARG A 248 -26.78 0.18 16.19
C ARG A 248 -25.69 -0.90 16.15
N GLY A 249 -24.44 -0.47 16.13
CA GLY A 249 -23.27 -1.34 16.19
C GLY A 249 -22.27 -1.03 15.09
N GLU A 250 -21.00 -1.16 15.43
CA GLU A 250 -19.88 -0.99 14.51
C GLU A 250 -19.24 -2.36 14.24
N PHE A 251 -19.15 -2.72 12.97
CA PHE A 251 -18.43 -3.89 12.51
C PHE A 251 -16.96 -3.54 12.33
N SER A 252 -16.09 -4.38 12.82
CA SER A 252 -14.65 -4.30 12.62
C SER A 252 -14.14 -5.68 12.26
N GLY A 253 -13.40 -5.82 11.16
CA GLY A 253 -12.87 -7.09 10.71
C GLY A 253 -11.45 -6.95 10.16
N GLN A 254 -10.64 -7.99 10.33
CA GLN A 254 -9.33 -8.14 9.73
C GLN A 254 -9.42 -9.00 8.48
N VAL A 255 -8.96 -8.46 7.36
CA VAL A 255 -8.97 -9.11 6.05
C VAL A 255 -7.70 -9.94 5.89
N LYS A 256 -7.85 -11.24 5.61
CA LYS A 256 -6.77 -12.19 5.38
C LYS A 256 -7.02 -12.94 4.07
N GLY A 257 -6.59 -12.35 2.96
CA GLY A 257 -6.86 -12.90 1.63
C GLY A 257 -8.36 -13.01 1.35
N THR A 258 -8.89 -14.22 1.30
CA THR A 258 -10.31 -14.51 1.04
C THR A 258 -11.15 -14.63 2.31
N GLN A 259 -10.63 -14.28 3.46
CA GLN A 259 -11.33 -14.36 4.74
C GLN A 259 -11.33 -13.02 5.46
N ILE A 260 -12.41 -12.73 6.17
CA ILE A 260 -12.54 -11.60 7.10
C ILE A 260 -13.01 -12.18 8.44
N ASP A 261 -12.25 -11.93 9.49
CA ASP A 261 -12.62 -12.28 10.87
C ASP A 261 -12.77 -11.01 11.67
N GLY A 262 -13.87 -10.90 12.45
CA GLY A 262 -14.13 -9.67 13.13
C GLY A 262 -15.12 -9.73 14.30
N ILE A 263 -15.42 -8.56 14.81
CA ILE A 263 -16.40 -8.34 15.87
C ILE A 263 -17.37 -7.23 15.45
N VAL A 264 -18.61 -7.32 15.92
CA VAL A 264 -19.53 -6.19 15.95
C VAL A 264 -19.68 -5.75 17.40
N ASP A 265 -19.42 -4.45 17.65
CA ASP A 265 -19.65 -3.82 18.94
C ASP A 265 -21.06 -3.21 18.95
N LYS A 266 -21.92 -3.75 19.80
CA LYS A 266 -23.31 -3.30 19.96
C LYS A 266 -23.53 -2.84 21.42
N GLY A 267 -23.07 -1.61 21.69
CA GLY A 267 -23.25 -1.00 23.01
C GLY A 267 -22.45 -1.69 24.11
N GLY A 268 -21.20 -2.11 23.79
CA GLY A 268 -20.28 -2.79 24.71
C GLY A 268 -20.32 -4.32 24.64
N ALA A 269 -21.34 -4.91 24.01
CA ALA A 269 -21.37 -6.35 23.72
C ALA A 269 -20.58 -6.61 22.40
N LYS A 270 -19.49 -7.37 22.49
CA LYS A 270 -18.65 -7.77 21.35
C LYS A 270 -19.09 -9.15 20.84
N LEU A 271 -19.68 -9.18 19.67
CA LEU A 271 -20.17 -10.41 19.05
C LEU A 271 -19.30 -10.74 17.81
N PRO A 272 -18.88 -12.00 17.65
CA PRO A 272 -18.06 -12.37 16.50
C PRO A 272 -18.87 -12.38 15.19
N TRP A 273 -18.22 -12.03 14.10
CA TRP A 273 -18.69 -12.23 12.74
C TRP A 273 -17.52 -12.62 11.86
N SER A 274 -17.81 -13.28 10.73
CA SER A 274 -16.80 -13.61 9.74
C SER A 274 -17.37 -13.54 8.34
N ALA A 275 -16.51 -13.45 7.32
CA ALA A 275 -16.93 -13.56 5.95
C ALA A 275 -15.87 -14.27 5.11
N THR A 276 -16.34 -15.01 4.10
CA THR A 276 -15.48 -15.69 3.12
C THR A 276 -15.85 -15.21 1.73
N LEU A 277 -14.85 -14.85 0.93
CA LEU A 277 -15.05 -14.41 -0.45
C LEU A 277 -15.67 -15.56 -1.25
N GLY A 278 -16.84 -15.32 -1.80
CA GLY A 278 -17.49 -16.25 -2.72
C GLY A 278 -16.79 -16.26 -4.08
N GLY A 279 -16.61 -17.45 -4.65
CA GLY A 279 -16.11 -17.60 -6.01
C GLY A 279 -17.14 -17.15 -7.06
#